data_a6678d9f0599aaa44001cf1f0cdcf7a8
#
_entry.id   a6678d9f0599aaa44001cf1f0cdcf7a8
#
_cell.length_a   1.000
_cell.length_b   1.000
_cell.length_c   1.000
_cell.angle_alpha   90.00
_cell.angle_beta   90.00
_cell.angle_gamma   90.00
#
_symmetry.space_group_name_H-M   'P 1'
#
loop_
_entity.id
_entity.type
_entity.pdbx_description
1 polymer ?
#
loop_
_entity_poly.entity_id
_entity_poly.type
_entity_poly.pdbx_seq_one_letter_code
_entity_poly.pdbx_strand_id
1 'polypeptide(L)'
;ALTVLQEVEVNNLAKRAAELGNRMMEQFRARLEGLNIVKEIRGKGLMIGIELDSPCADLVARAFDKGLLINVTAEKVVRLLPHLTTTDEEADQIVDIVSELIETV
;
A
#
# COMPACT_ATOMS: atom_id res chain seq x y z
N ALA A 1 4.49 34.21 8.77
CA ALA A 1 4.23 33.18 9.79
C ALA A 1 3.49 31.99 9.21
N LEU A 2 2.41 32.23 8.45
CA LEU A 2 1.67 31.13 7.81
C LEU A 2 2.51 30.37 6.81
N THR A 3 3.35 31.07 6.03
CA THR A 3 4.22 30.44 5.04
C THR A 3 5.23 29.49 5.69
N VAL A 4 5.81 29.91 6.80
CA VAL A 4 6.76 29.08 7.54
C VAL A 4 6.08 27.83 8.10
N LEU A 5 4.87 27.97 8.63
CA LEU A 5 4.10 26.83 9.14
C LEU A 5 3.76 25.84 8.03
N GLN A 6 3.41 26.36 6.84
CA GLN A 6 3.13 25.50 5.69
C GLN A 6 4.35 24.70 5.26
N GLU A 7 5.53 25.32 5.24
CA GLU A 7 6.77 24.61 4.89
C GLU A 7 7.10 23.51 5.89
N VAL A 8 6.91 23.75 7.17
CA VAL A 8 7.12 22.74 8.21
C VAL A 8 6.14 21.60 8.05
N GLU A 9 4.87 21.88 7.78
CA GLU A 9 3.87 20.85 7.56
C GLU A 9 4.20 19.99 6.35
N VAL A 10 4.60 20.58 5.24
CA VAL A 10 4.97 19.85 4.02
C VAL A 10 6.15 18.93 4.30
N ASN A 11 7.18 19.39 4.99
CA ASN A 11 8.33 18.58 5.35
C ASN A 11 7.96 17.42 6.27
N ASN A 12 7.09 17.67 7.26
CA ASN A 12 6.63 16.63 8.17
C ASN A 12 5.78 15.60 7.45
N LEU A 13 4.93 16.02 6.52
CA LEU A 13 4.11 15.11 5.72
C LEU A 13 4.96 14.25 4.80
N ALA A 14 5.98 14.81 4.17
CA ALA A 14 6.89 14.04 3.31
C ALA A 14 7.65 12.98 4.12
N LYS A 15 8.12 13.35 5.31
CA LYS A 15 8.80 12.43 6.21
C LYS A 15 7.85 11.32 6.67
N ARG A 16 6.63 11.67 7.04
CA ARG A 16 5.61 10.71 7.46
C ARG A 16 5.26 9.75 6.32
N ALA A 17 5.14 10.26 5.11
CA ALA A 17 4.86 9.44 3.93
C ALA A 17 5.97 8.41 3.72
N ALA A 18 7.22 8.81 3.84
CA ALA A 18 8.35 7.90 3.69
C ALA A 18 8.36 6.83 4.79
N GLU A 19 8.14 7.21 6.03
CA GLU A 19 8.09 6.29 7.16
C GLU A 19 6.97 5.26 7.00
N LEU A 20 5.77 5.74 6.68
CA LEU A 20 4.60 4.89 6.52
C LEU A 20 4.76 3.94 5.33
N GLY A 21 5.24 4.47 4.21
CA GLY A 21 5.49 3.66 3.02
C GLY A 21 6.52 2.57 3.27
N ASN A 22 7.62 2.91 3.92
CA ASN A 22 8.66 1.94 4.25
C ASN A 22 8.14 0.86 5.20
N ARG A 23 7.36 1.24 6.20
CA ARG A 23 6.74 0.28 7.13
C ARG A 23 5.87 -0.71 6.40
N MET A 24 5.00 -0.23 5.52
CA MET A 24 4.11 -1.08 4.75
C MET A 24 4.89 -1.97 3.78
N MET A 25 5.89 -1.44 3.11
CA MET A 25 6.73 -2.21 2.17
C MET A 25 7.46 -3.36 2.86
N GLU A 26 8.04 -3.11 4.04
CA GLU A 26 8.72 -4.14 4.80
C GLU A 26 7.77 -5.27 5.19
N GLN A 27 6.56 -4.91 5.63
CA GLN A 27 5.56 -5.88 6.01
C GLN A 27 5.07 -6.68 4.81
N PHE A 28 4.84 -6.04 3.67
CA PHE A 28 4.46 -6.75 2.46
C PHE A 28 5.54 -7.73 2.02
N ARG A 29 6.80 -7.30 2.06
CA ARG A 29 7.91 -8.19 1.71
C ARG A 29 7.98 -9.40 2.63
N ALA A 30 7.81 -9.18 3.93
CA ALA A 30 7.84 -10.27 4.90
C ALA A 30 6.69 -11.25 4.71
N ARG A 31 5.48 -10.74 4.44
CA ARG A 31 4.29 -11.58 4.28
C ARG A 31 4.17 -12.25 2.93
N LEU A 32 4.61 -11.57 1.89
CA LEU A 32 4.44 -12.04 0.51
C LEU A 32 5.69 -12.73 -0.05
N GLU A 33 6.80 -12.67 0.68
CA GLU A 33 8.01 -13.36 0.29
C GLU A 33 7.76 -14.87 0.20
N GLY A 34 8.20 -15.47 -0.88
CA GLY A 34 7.98 -16.89 -1.10
C GLY A 34 6.68 -17.25 -1.80
N LEU A 35 5.79 -16.30 -2.02
CA LEU A 35 4.60 -16.51 -2.83
C LEU A 35 4.98 -16.42 -4.31
N ASN A 36 4.82 -17.49 -5.04
CA ASN A 36 5.18 -17.53 -6.46
C ASN A 36 4.38 -16.55 -7.32
N ILE A 37 3.18 -16.19 -6.87
CA ILE A 37 2.31 -15.28 -7.60
C ILE A 37 2.82 -13.83 -7.55
N VAL A 38 3.60 -13.47 -6.54
CA VAL A 38 4.13 -12.11 -6.39
C VAL A 38 5.45 -12.00 -7.14
N LYS A 39 5.46 -11.17 -8.19
CA LYS A 39 6.66 -10.93 -9.00
C LYS A 39 7.53 -9.83 -8.44
N GLU A 40 6.92 -8.72 -8.03
CA GLU A 40 7.68 -7.57 -7.56
C GLU A 40 6.83 -6.71 -6.64
N ILE A 41 7.47 -6.12 -5.65
CA ILE A 41 6.87 -5.13 -4.77
C ILE A 41 7.64 -3.84 -4.94
N ARG A 42 6.96 -2.78 -5.36
CA ARG A 42 7.55 -1.47 -5.60
C ARG A 42 6.90 -0.43 -4.73
N GLY A 43 7.65 0.59 -4.33
CA GLY A 43 7.09 1.69 -3.56
C GLY A 43 7.88 2.96 -3.74
N LYS A 44 7.16 4.08 -3.70
CA LYS A 44 7.75 5.42 -3.69
C LYS A 44 6.89 6.28 -2.79
N GLY A 45 7.43 6.65 -1.63
CA GLY A 45 6.63 7.31 -0.60
C GLY A 45 5.45 6.44 -0.19
N LEU A 46 4.25 6.99 -0.26
CA LEU A 46 3.02 6.24 0.04
C LEU A 46 2.50 5.40 -1.13
N MET A 47 3.01 5.59 -2.34
CA MET A 47 2.56 4.81 -3.48
C MET A 47 3.21 3.44 -3.45
N ILE A 48 2.40 2.38 -3.33
CA ILE A 48 2.88 1.01 -3.28
C ILE A 48 2.23 0.22 -4.41
N GLY A 49 3.06 -0.50 -5.17
CA GLY A 49 2.60 -1.37 -6.25
C GLY A 49 3.08 -2.79 -6.03
N ILE A 50 2.17 -3.75 -6.12
CA ILE A 50 2.48 -5.17 -5.99
C ILE A 50 2.13 -5.84 -7.32
N GLU A 51 3.15 -6.24 -8.08
CA GLU A 51 2.94 -6.92 -9.35
C GLU A 51 2.76 -8.42 -9.12
N LEU A 52 1.67 -8.96 -9.66
CA LEU A 52 1.36 -10.36 -9.56
C LEU A 52 1.56 -11.08 -10.89
N ASP A 53 1.62 -12.40 -10.84
CA ASP A 53 1.82 -13.24 -12.01
C ASP A 53 0.51 -13.54 -12.75
N SER A 54 -0.63 -13.30 -12.10
CA SER A 54 -1.96 -13.60 -12.65
C SER A 54 -2.86 -12.37 -12.56
N PRO A 55 -3.89 -12.28 -13.43
CA PRO A 55 -4.86 -11.18 -13.33
C PRO A 55 -5.53 -11.15 -11.96
N CYS A 56 -5.68 -9.96 -11.39
CA CYS A 56 -6.22 -9.78 -10.05
C CYS A 56 -7.22 -8.63 -9.94
N ALA A 57 -7.87 -8.28 -11.05
CA ALA A 57 -8.83 -7.17 -11.06
C ALA A 57 -9.98 -7.37 -10.08
N ASP A 58 -10.36 -8.61 -9.79
CA ASP A 58 -11.41 -8.94 -8.83
C ASP A 58 -11.04 -8.57 -7.38
N LEU A 59 -9.75 -8.39 -7.10
CA LEU A 59 -9.32 -7.95 -5.77
C LEU A 59 -9.86 -6.57 -5.39
N VAL A 60 -10.13 -5.72 -6.37
CA VAL A 60 -10.73 -4.40 -6.12
C VAL A 60 -12.09 -4.55 -5.42
N ALA A 61 -12.96 -5.39 -5.94
CA ALA A 61 -14.28 -5.63 -5.35
C ALA A 61 -14.17 -6.33 -3.99
N ARG A 62 -13.27 -7.30 -3.87
CA ARG A 62 -13.07 -8.04 -2.63
C ARG A 62 -12.50 -7.14 -1.52
N ALA A 63 -11.59 -6.24 -1.88
CA ALA A 63 -11.07 -5.26 -0.93
C ALA A 63 -12.15 -4.28 -0.48
N PHE A 64 -12.98 -3.83 -1.43
CA PHE A 64 -14.08 -2.93 -1.12
C PHE A 64 -15.05 -3.57 -0.11
N ASP A 65 -15.34 -4.85 -0.26
CA ASP A 65 -16.18 -5.58 0.68
C ASP A 65 -15.60 -5.59 2.10
N LYS A 66 -14.29 -5.48 2.21
CA LYS A 66 -13.59 -5.39 3.50
C LYS A 66 -13.38 -3.96 3.96
N GLY A 67 -13.94 -2.99 3.25
CA GLY A 67 -13.83 -1.57 3.59
C GLY A 67 -12.56 -0.90 3.10
N LEU A 68 -11.84 -1.49 2.14
CA LEU A 68 -10.59 -0.97 1.63
C LEU A 68 -10.68 -0.64 0.15
N LEU A 69 -10.22 0.57 -0.23
CA LEU A 69 -10.15 0.97 -1.63
C LEU A 69 -8.73 0.70 -2.15
N ILE A 70 -8.64 -0.13 -3.17
CA ILE A 70 -7.39 -0.37 -3.90
C ILE A 70 -7.64 -0.20 -5.38
N ASN A 71 -6.58 -0.14 -6.17
CA ASN A 71 -6.68 -0.09 -7.62
C ASN A 71 -5.84 -1.22 -8.21
N VAL A 72 -6.22 -1.68 -9.39
CA VAL A 72 -5.45 -2.68 -10.13
C VAL A 72 -5.18 -2.11 -11.52
N THR A 73 -3.92 -1.98 -11.88
CA THR A 73 -3.49 -1.51 -13.19
C THR A 73 -2.91 -2.65 -13.99
N ALA A 74 -3.04 -2.59 -15.32
CA ALA A 74 -2.56 -3.64 -16.22
C ALA A 74 -3.06 -5.04 -15.82
N GLU A 75 -4.20 -5.12 -15.13
CA GLU A 75 -4.85 -6.34 -14.63
C GLU A 75 -4.06 -7.12 -13.59
N LYS A 76 -2.77 -6.87 -13.42
CA LYS A 76 -1.87 -7.67 -12.59
C LYS A 76 -1.19 -6.89 -11.47
N VAL A 77 -1.29 -5.57 -11.45
CA VAL A 77 -0.59 -4.74 -10.47
C VAL A 77 -1.57 -4.14 -9.48
N VAL A 78 -1.47 -4.56 -8.23
CA VAL A 78 -2.24 -3.97 -7.13
C VAL A 78 -1.56 -2.67 -6.72
N ARG A 79 -2.30 -1.56 -6.78
CA ARG A 79 -1.78 -0.24 -6.39
C ARG A 79 -2.50 0.28 -5.16
N LEU A 80 -1.71 0.74 -4.22
CA LEU A 80 -2.20 1.29 -2.96
C LEU A 80 -1.69 2.72 -2.82
N LEU A 81 -2.56 3.61 -2.36
CA LEU A 81 -2.18 4.98 -2.04
C LEU A 81 -2.84 5.37 -0.71
N PRO A 82 -2.25 4.94 0.43
CA PRO A 82 -2.78 5.30 1.74
C PRO A 82 -2.75 6.80 1.96
N HIS A 83 -3.65 7.28 2.82
CA HIS A 83 -3.68 8.69 3.20
C HIS A 83 -2.52 9.04 4.13
N LEU A 84 -2.07 10.30 4.07
CA LEU A 84 -1.05 10.79 4.98
C LEU A 84 -1.48 10.76 6.45
N THR A 85 -2.80 10.77 6.68
CA THR A 85 -3.37 10.69 8.03
C THR A 85 -3.53 9.25 8.53
N THR A 86 -3.15 8.26 7.73
CA THR A 86 -3.23 6.86 8.13
C THR A 86 -2.32 6.61 9.33
N THR A 87 -2.86 5.97 10.37
CA THR A 87 -2.07 5.58 11.53
C THR A 87 -1.26 4.32 11.25
N ASP A 88 -0.27 4.04 12.09
CA ASP A 88 0.51 2.80 11.95
C ASP A 88 -0.38 1.56 12.08
N GLU A 89 -1.36 1.59 12.98
CA GLU A 89 -2.30 0.49 13.15
C GLU A 89 -3.16 0.28 11.91
N GLU A 90 -3.65 1.38 11.33
CA GLU A 90 -4.42 1.32 10.09
C GLU A 90 -3.57 0.79 8.92
N ALA A 91 -2.32 1.22 8.84
CA ALA A 91 -1.39 0.71 7.84
C ALA A 91 -1.18 -0.80 7.97
N ASP A 92 -1.03 -1.28 9.20
CA ASP A 92 -0.88 -2.71 9.48
C ASP A 92 -2.13 -3.48 9.04
N GLN A 93 -3.31 -2.93 9.29
CA GLN A 93 -4.58 -3.53 8.84
C GLN A 93 -4.68 -3.60 7.32
N ILE A 94 -4.26 -2.54 6.63
CA ILE A 94 -4.23 -2.51 5.16
C ILE A 94 -3.32 -3.62 4.63
N VAL A 95 -2.13 -3.76 5.21
CA VAL A 95 -1.19 -4.82 4.81
C VAL A 95 -1.81 -6.20 5.03
N ASP A 96 -2.45 -6.42 6.17
CA ASP A 96 -3.11 -7.69 6.46
C ASP A 96 -4.19 -8.03 5.44
N ILE A 97 -5.09 -7.08 5.16
CA ILE A 97 -6.20 -7.29 4.24
C ILE A 97 -5.67 -7.58 2.83
N VAL A 98 -4.76 -6.76 2.34
CA VAL A 98 -4.22 -6.91 0.99
C VAL A 98 -3.43 -8.22 0.87
N SER A 99 -2.63 -8.55 1.87
CA SER A 99 -1.85 -9.79 1.86
C SER A 99 -2.75 -11.02 1.84
N GLU A 100 -3.81 -11.03 2.65
CA GLU A 100 -4.78 -12.13 2.64
C GLU A 100 -5.45 -12.28 1.27
N LEU A 101 -5.83 -11.17 0.65
CA LEU A 101 -6.44 -11.20 -0.68
C LEU A 101 -5.49 -11.76 -1.72
N ILE A 102 -4.23 -11.37 -1.68
CA ILE A 102 -3.21 -11.86 -2.62
C ILE A 102 -2.95 -13.34 -2.41
N GLU A 103 -2.92 -13.79 -1.17
CA GLU A 103 -2.71 -15.21 -0.84
C GLU A 103 -3.81 -16.12 -1.40
N THR A 104 -4.98 -15.56 -1.70
CA THR A 104 -6.12 -16.32 -2.23
C THR A 104 -6.25 -16.26 -3.75
N VAL A 105 -5.38 -15.55 -4.42
CA VAL A 105 -5.41 -15.46 -5.90
C VAL A 105 -4.98 -16.76 -6.57
#